data_fa9fac83a891b6a655659c6cf6e1dcb0
#
_entry.id   fa9fac83a891b6a655659c6cf6e1dcb0
#
_cell.length_a   1.000
_cell.length_b   1.000
_cell.length_c   1.000
_cell.angle_alpha   90.00
_cell.angle_beta   90.00
_cell.angle_gamma   90.00
#
_symmetry.space_group_name_H-M   'P 1'
#
loop_
_entity.id
_entity.type
_entity.pdbx_description
1 polymer ?
#
loop_
_entity_poly.entity_id
_entity_poly.type
_entity_poly.pdbx_seq_one_letter_code
_entity_poly.pdbx_strand_id
1 'polypeptide(L)'
;MINAQSSYTVMFIDFVGSTRLYDLLGNVEANSTIDEIMGMLAVRVEEGRGTVIKTIGDELMCCFKRADDALQTACRMQTEIDALPDKGDFHIAVRIGLHYGDALIMDDGDLYGDAVNVAARMAGLARARQIIFSRQTMNQLAPELKAQTRILDHVSVKGKKDKITICQMLWEPHEVTYMSEDIELFGDDEAETNCILHYNGEEYRITSDQPCLMLGRS
;
A
#
# COMPACT_ATOMS: atom_id res chain seq x y z
N MET A 1 28.70 -0.67 -19.91
CA MET A 1 27.83 -1.57 -20.72
C MET A 1 26.40 -1.20 -20.41
N ILE A 2 25.54 -1.03 -21.41
CA ILE A 2 24.12 -0.73 -21.19
C ILE A 2 23.50 -2.02 -20.62
N ASN A 3 23.17 -2.01 -19.31
CA ASN A 3 22.46 -3.13 -18.71
C ASN A 3 21.09 -3.28 -19.37
N ALA A 4 20.66 -4.50 -19.61
CA ALA A 4 19.39 -4.79 -20.28
C ALA A 4 18.24 -4.20 -19.45
N GLN A 5 17.34 -3.47 -20.12
CA GLN A 5 16.08 -3.03 -19.54
C GLN A 5 15.31 -4.26 -19.07
N SER A 6 14.89 -4.26 -17.84
CA SER A 6 14.12 -5.34 -17.23
C SER A 6 12.97 -4.76 -16.42
N SER A 7 11.92 -5.56 -16.27
CA SER A 7 10.77 -5.13 -15.46
C SER A 7 11.00 -5.51 -14.00
N TYR A 8 10.74 -4.57 -13.10
CA TYR A 8 10.85 -4.70 -11.65
C TYR A 8 9.60 -4.15 -10.98
N THR A 9 9.32 -4.63 -9.77
CA THR A 9 8.42 -3.93 -8.86
C THR A 9 9.27 -2.99 -8.01
N VAL A 10 9.16 -1.70 -8.28
CA VAL A 10 9.81 -0.65 -7.49
C VAL A 10 8.91 -0.32 -6.32
N MET A 11 9.50 -0.20 -5.12
CA MET A 11 8.82 0.14 -3.89
C MET A 11 9.51 1.32 -3.22
N PHE A 12 8.71 2.27 -2.78
CA PHE A 12 9.11 3.34 -1.87
C PHE A 12 8.39 3.17 -0.54
N ILE A 13 9.14 3.30 0.55
CA ILE A 13 8.65 3.22 1.92
C ILE A 13 9.04 4.53 2.58
N ASP A 14 8.08 5.29 3.06
CA ASP A 14 8.27 6.63 3.59
C ASP A 14 7.76 6.70 5.04
N PHE A 15 8.58 7.20 5.94
CA PHE A 15 8.23 7.39 7.35
C PHE A 15 7.27 8.55 7.51
N VAL A 16 6.17 8.33 8.23
CA VAL A 16 5.14 9.34 8.37
C VAL A 16 5.32 10.15 9.63
N GLY A 17 5.38 11.48 9.47
CA GLY A 17 5.40 12.40 10.60
C GLY A 17 6.77 12.56 11.27
N SER A 18 7.86 12.37 10.54
CA SER A 18 9.22 12.60 11.01
C SER A 18 9.40 13.98 11.69
N THR A 19 8.85 15.04 11.11
CA THR A 19 8.88 16.38 11.72
C THR A 19 8.31 16.40 13.13
N ARG A 20 7.15 15.77 13.34
CA ARG A 20 6.53 15.69 14.67
C ARG A 20 7.37 14.84 15.64
N LEU A 21 8.03 13.79 15.13
CA LEU A 21 8.92 12.98 15.94
C LEU A 21 10.14 13.78 16.41
N TYR A 22 10.70 14.63 15.53
CA TYR A 22 11.77 15.57 15.90
C TYR A 22 11.33 16.57 16.97
N ASP A 23 10.12 17.11 16.85
CA ASP A 23 9.57 18.03 17.84
C ASP A 23 9.36 17.36 19.22
N LEU A 24 9.01 16.06 19.21
CA LEU A 24 8.72 15.30 20.44
C LEU A 24 10.00 14.82 21.14
N LEU A 25 10.95 14.23 20.39
CA LEU A 25 12.12 13.54 20.95
C LEU A 25 13.42 14.34 20.83
N GLY A 26 13.43 15.41 20.04
CA GLY A 26 14.64 16.12 19.66
C GLY A 26 15.45 15.39 18.58
N ASN A 27 16.45 16.08 18.02
CA ASN A 27 17.14 15.64 16.81
C ASN A 27 17.86 14.30 16.96
N VAL A 28 18.51 14.05 18.08
CA VAL A 28 19.35 12.85 18.27
C VAL A 28 18.50 11.59 18.39
N GLU A 29 17.50 11.63 19.26
CA GLU A 29 16.66 10.46 19.53
C GLU A 29 15.72 10.18 18.34
N ALA A 30 15.17 11.21 17.70
CA ALA A 30 14.35 11.07 16.51
C ALA A 30 15.14 10.44 15.35
N ASN A 31 16.36 10.93 15.06
CA ASN A 31 17.23 10.31 14.05
C ASN A 31 17.52 8.83 14.38
N SER A 32 17.92 8.55 15.62
CA SER A 32 18.20 7.16 16.04
C SER A 32 16.98 6.24 15.84
N THR A 33 15.79 6.75 16.17
CA THR A 33 14.54 5.98 15.99
C THR A 33 14.24 5.75 14.50
N ILE A 34 14.39 6.77 13.65
CA ILE A 34 14.18 6.63 12.20
C ILE A 34 15.19 5.66 11.60
N ASP A 35 16.47 5.78 11.95
CA ASP A 35 17.54 4.90 11.44
C ASP A 35 17.30 3.44 11.85
N GLU A 36 16.87 3.19 13.09
CA GLU A 36 16.52 1.85 13.57
C GLU A 36 15.37 1.24 12.77
N ILE A 37 14.32 2.02 12.52
CA ILE A 37 13.16 1.60 11.75
C ILE A 37 13.55 1.35 10.29
N MET A 38 14.28 2.25 9.65
CA MET A 38 14.75 2.08 8.28
C MET A 38 15.66 0.88 8.14
N GLY A 39 16.53 0.63 9.11
CA GLY A 39 17.36 -0.57 9.18
C GLY A 39 16.54 -1.87 9.26
N MET A 40 15.52 -1.89 10.12
CA MET A 40 14.58 -3.01 10.21
C MET A 40 13.86 -3.25 8.87
N LEU A 41 13.34 -2.21 8.24
CA LEU A 41 12.64 -2.31 6.95
C LEU A 41 13.58 -2.79 5.84
N ALA A 42 14.85 -2.34 5.81
CA ALA A 42 15.85 -2.82 4.87
C ALA A 42 16.08 -4.33 4.98
N VAL A 43 16.18 -4.86 6.21
CA VAL A 43 16.28 -6.31 6.45
C VAL A 43 15.05 -7.05 5.88
N ARG A 44 13.85 -6.49 6.05
CA ARG A 44 12.63 -7.11 5.49
C ARG A 44 12.61 -7.12 3.97
N VAL A 45 13.18 -6.09 3.32
CA VAL A 45 13.36 -6.09 1.85
C VAL A 45 14.20 -7.29 1.42
N GLU A 46 15.34 -7.50 2.06
CA GLU A 46 16.25 -8.60 1.73
C GLU A 46 15.63 -9.98 1.99
N GLU A 47 15.00 -10.17 3.14
CA GLU A 47 14.27 -11.40 3.47
C GLU A 47 13.14 -11.70 2.46
N GLY A 48 12.48 -10.64 1.95
CA GLY A 48 11.45 -10.70 0.93
C GLY A 48 11.98 -10.85 -0.51
N ARG A 49 13.28 -11.14 -0.68
CA ARG A 49 13.97 -11.28 -1.97
C ARG A 49 14.03 -9.98 -2.79
N GLY A 50 13.93 -8.85 -2.12
CA GLY A 50 14.15 -7.53 -2.69
C GLY A 50 15.60 -7.10 -2.59
N THR A 51 15.88 -5.96 -3.19
CA THR A 51 17.17 -5.27 -3.09
C THR A 51 16.91 -3.83 -2.67
N VAL A 52 17.57 -3.40 -1.61
CA VAL A 52 17.60 -1.97 -1.24
C VAL A 52 18.48 -1.24 -2.24
N ILE A 53 17.93 -0.23 -2.88
CA ILE A 53 18.65 0.61 -3.85
C ILE A 53 19.35 1.75 -3.12
N LYS A 54 18.59 2.52 -2.34
CA LYS A 54 19.12 3.66 -1.56
C LYS A 54 18.13 4.14 -0.51
N THR A 55 18.67 4.86 0.47
CA THR A 55 17.89 5.66 1.42
C THR A 55 17.93 7.12 1.00
N ILE A 56 16.80 7.82 1.05
CA ILE A 56 16.64 9.22 0.68
C ILE A 56 15.98 9.96 1.86
N GLY A 57 16.79 10.45 2.80
CA GLY A 57 16.26 10.99 4.06
C GLY A 57 15.58 9.90 4.88
N ASP A 58 14.29 10.05 5.14
CA ASP A 58 13.43 9.11 5.85
C ASP A 58 12.62 8.19 4.91
N GLU A 59 13.05 8.06 3.66
CA GLU A 59 12.45 7.22 2.65
C GLU A 59 13.43 6.13 2.18
N LEU A 60 12.93 4.90 2.00
CA LEU A 60 13.68 3.77 1.47
C LEU A 60 13.18 3.41 0.07
N MET A 61 14.10 3.40 -0.90
CA MET A 61 13.85 2.92 -2.26
C MET A 61 14.39 1.52 -2.43
N CYS A 62 13.56 0.60 -2.89
CA CYS A 62 13.95 -0.78 -3.14
C CYS A 62 13.25 -1.37 -4.37
N CYS A 63 13.72 -2.51 -4.85
CA CYS A 63 13.12 -3.20 -5.97
C CYS A 63 13.03 -4.71 -5.75
N PHE A 64 12.06 -5.32 -6.44
CA PHE A 64 11.80 -6.75 -6.42
C PHE A 64 11.62 -7.27 -7.85
N LYS A 65 11.98 -8.52 -8.08
CA LYS A 65 11.73 -9.17 -9.38
C LYS A 65 10.27 -9.54 -9.58
N ARG A 66 9.53 -9.82 -8.50
CA ARG A 66 8.13 -10.24 -8.52
C ARG A 66 7.26 -9.29 -7.72
N ALA A 67 6.08 -8.99 -8.24
CA ALA A 67 5.10 -8.16 -7.54
C ALA A 67 4.56 -8.82 -6.27
N ASP A 68 4.40 -10.15 -6.28
CA ASP A 68 3.95 -10.91 -5.11
C ASP A 68 4.92 -10.75 -3.93
N ASP A 69 6.24 -10.93 -4.19
CA ASP A 69 7.27 -10.82 -3.16
C ASP A 69 7.27 -9.39 -2.56
N ALA A 70 7.15 -8.37 -3.42
CA ALA A 70 7.10 -6.97 -2.99
C ALA A 70 5.86 -6.70 -2.10
N LEU A 71 4.69 -7.16 -2.52
CA LEU A 71 3.45 -6.86 -1.82
C LEU A 71 3.35 -7.62 -0.48
N GLN A 72 3.77 -8.88 -0.45
CA GLN A 72 3.86 -9.66 0.80
C GLN A 72 4.84 -9.01 1.79
N THR A 73 5.98 -8.54 1.30
CA THR A 73 6.96 -7.81 2.11
C THR A 73 6.35 -6.52 2.66
N ALA A 74 5.63 -5.76 1.84
CA ALA A 74 4.95 -4.54 2.27
C ALA A 74 3.90 -4.81 3.36
N CYS A 75 3.11 -5.88 3.23
CA CYS A 75 2.13 -6.28 4.26
C CYS A 75 2.82 -6.63 5.58
N ARG A 76 3.90 -7.43 5.52
CA ARG A 76 4.68 -7.79 6.70
C ARG A 76 5.27 -6.56 7.38
N MET A 77 5.82 -5.61 6.62
CA MET A 77 6.34 -4.34 7.15
C MET A 77 5.27 -3.55 7.90
N GLN A 78 4.09 -3.38 7.31
CA GLN A 78 2.97 -2.68 7.96
C GLN A 78 2.58 -3.35 9.28
N THR A 79 2.46 -4.67 9.29
CA THR A 79 2.12 -5.43 10.49
C THR A 79 3.17 -5.27 11.60
N GLU A 80 4.46 -5.31 11.24
CA GLU A 80 5.55 -5.16 12.21
C GLU A 80 5.66 -3.73 12.74
N ILE A 81 5.49 -2.72 11.88
CA ILE A 81 5.47 -1.29 12.29
C ILE A 81 4.30 -1.02 13.21
N ASP A 82 3.11 -1.53 12.88
CA ASP A 82 1.90 -1.35 13.68
C ASP A 82 1.99 -1.99 15.08
N ALA A 83 2.82 -3.02 15.21
CA ALA A 83 3.09 -3.70 16.48
C ALA A 83 4.15 -2.99 17.34
N LEU A 84 4.83 -1.96 16.83
CA LEU A 84 5.82 -1.21 17.60
C LEU A 84 5.15 -0.39 18.70
N PRO A 85 5.81 -0.23 19.85
CA PRO A 85 5.30 0.63 20.92
C PRO A 85 5.29 2.10 20.49
N ASP A 86 4.27 2.81 20.91
CA ASP A 86 4.18 4.26 20.71
C ASP A 86 5.34 5.00 21.40
N LYS A 87 5.77 6.08 20.81
CA LYS A 87 6.74 7.02 21.42
C LYS A 87 5.96 8.19 22.05
N GLY A 88 5.56 8.04 23.30
CA GLY A 88 4.63 8.97 23.92
C GLY A 88 3.28 8.97 23.17
N ASP A 89 2.83 10.15 22.69
CA ASP A 89 1.60 10.30 21.91
C ASP A 89 1.85 10.13 20.38
N PHE A 90 3.01 9.62 19.99
CA PHE A 90 3.36 9.41 18.58
C PHE A 90 3.34 7.92 18.22
N HIS A 91 2.38 7.56 17.36
CA HIS A 91 2.33 6.24 16.75
C HIS A 91 3.22 6.19 15.51
N ILE A 92 4.16 5.23 15.50
CA ILE A 92 5.08 5.03 14.38
C ILE A 92 4.30 4.46 13.20
N ALA A 93 4.42 5.08 12.05
CA ALA A 93 3.74 4.63 10.84
C ALA A 93 4.60 4.87 9.59
N VAL A 94 4.42 4.01 8.60
CA VAL A 94 4.97 4.19 7.25
C VAL A 94 3.87 4.20 6.22
N ARG A 95 4.15 4.78 5.06
CA ARG A 95 3.35 4.65 3.85
C ARG A 95 4.18 4.01 2.77
N ILE A 96 3.55 3.17 1.96
CA ILE A 96 4.25 2.35 0.97
C ILE A 96 3.60 2.54 -0.40
N GLY A 97 4.43 2.84 -1.40
CA GLY A 97 4.02 2.96 -2.79
C GLY A 97 4.76 1.98 -3.68
N LEU A 98 4.03 1.26 -4.58
CA LEU A 98 4.63 0.29 -5.49
C LEU A 98 4.19 0.49 -6.93
N HIS A 99 5.11 0.17 -7.86
CA HIS A 99 4.77 0.04 -9.26
C HIS A 99 5.64 -1.02 -9.96
N TYR A 100 4.99 -1.89 -10.73
CA TYR A 100 5.66 -2.83 -11.61
C TYR A 100 5.82 -2.21 -13.00
N GLY A 101 7.02 -2.18 -13.51
CA GLY A 101 7.31 -1.64 -14.84
C GLY A 101 8.79 -1.72 -15.19
N ASP A 102 9.11 -1.21 -16.36
CA ASP A 102 10.46 -1.22 -16.88
C ASP A 102 11.36 -0.23 -16.16
N ALA A 103 12.49 -0.73 -15.71
CA ALA A 103 13.54 0.06 -15.08
C ALA A 103 14.93 -0.43 -15.51
N LEU A 104 15.92 0.42 -15.31
CA LEU A 104 17.30 0.17 -15.67
C LEU A 104 18.16 0.28 -14.40
N ILE A 105 18.85 -0.79 -14.05
CA ILE A 105 19.89 -0.77 -13.00
C ILE A 105 21.18 -0.32 -13.64
N MET A 106 21.76 0.75 -13.11
CA MET A 106 23.03 1.32 -13.57
C MET A 106 24.22 0.62 -12.91
N ASP A 107 25.42 0.89 -13.44
CA ASP A 107 26.67 0.27 -12.95
C ASP A 107 27.01 0.67 -11.48
N ASP A 108 26.47 1.79 -10.99
CA ASP A 108 26.57 2.25 -9.61
C ASP A 108 25.53 1.61 -8.67
N GLY A 109 24.68 0.73 -9.22
CA GLY A 109 23.60 0.07 -8.49
C GLY A 109 22.30 0.88 -8.37
N ASP A 110 22.27 2.13 -8.85
CA ASP A 110 21.04 2.94 -8.83
C ASP A 110 20.03 2.48 -9.89
N LEU A 111 18.75 2.77 -9.65
CA LEU A 111 17.64 2.35 -10.50
C LEU A 111 16.95 3.58 -11.13
N TYR A 112 16.82 3.54 -12.45
CA TYR A 112 16.21 4.60 -13.24
C TYR A 112 15.08 4.08 -14.13
N GLY A 113 14.13 4.92 -14.44
CA GLY A 113 13.06 4.63 -15.39
C GLY A 113 11.71 5.15 -14.97
N ASP A 114 10.73 4.96 -15.85
CA ASP A 114 9.35 5.39 -15.60
C ASP A 114 8.75 4.68 -14.36
N ALA A 115 9.11 3.41 -14.14
CA ALA A 115 8.64 2.65 -12.99
C ALA A 115 9.02 3.31 -11.64
N VAL A 116 10.21 3.92 -11.55
CA VAL A 116 10.67 4.64 -10.37
C VAL A 116 9.77 5.84 -10.08
N ASN A 117 9.50 6.64 -11.12
CA ASN A 117 8.67 7.84 -10.99
C ASN A 117 7.22 7.51 -10.59
N VAL A 118 6.68 6.43 -11.16
CA VAL A 118 5.32 5.99 -10.84
C VAL A 118 5.25 5.43 -9.42
N ALA A 119 6.22 4.63 -8.98
CA ALA A 119 6.28 4.10 -7.62
C ALA A 119 6.40 5.22 -6.57
N ALA A 120 7.29 6.20 -6.78
CA ALA A 120 7.40 7.39 -5.94
C ALA A 120 6.07 8.17 -5.87
N ARG A 121 5.36 8.27 -6.99
CA ARG A 121 4.03 8.89 -7.02
C ARG A 121 3.01 8.10 -6.21
N MET A 122 3.05 6.76 -6.24
CA MET A 122 2.17 5.92 -5.43
C MET A 122 2.44 6.14 -3.93
N ALA A 123 3.70 6.21 -3.51
CA ALA A 123 4.07 6.53 -2.12
C ALA A 123 3.56 7.92 -1.70
N GLY A 124 3.71 8.93 -2.57
CA GLY A 124 3.21 10.29 -2.32
C GLY A 124 1.68 10.40 -2.23
N LEU A 125 0.92 9.44 -2.79
CA LEU A 125 -0.53 9.38 -2.70
C LEU A 125 -1.01 8.56 -1.49
N ALA A 126 -0.15 7.73 -0.93
CA ALA A 126 -0.46 6.92 0.23
C ALA A 126 -0.56 7.78 1.50
N ARG A 127 -1.50 7.44 2.36
CA ARG A 127 -1.59 7.94 3.74
C ARG A 127 -0.80 7.01 4.66
N ALA A 128 -0.62 7.42 5.91
CA ALA A 128 -0.09 6.54 6.96
C ALA A 128 -0.78 5.18 6.94
N ARG A 129 0.00 4.10 7.09
CA ARG A 129 -0.46 2.70 7.11
C ARG A 129 -1.05 2.19 5.79
N GLN A 130 -0.99 2.95 4.70
CA GLN A 130 -1.47 2.50 3.39
C GLN A 130 -0.36 1.90 2.54
N ILE A 131 -0.74 0.86 1.79
CA ILE A 131 0.03 0.26 0.72
C ILE A 131 -0.71 0.55 -0.58
N ILE A 132 -0.17 1.47 -1.40
CA ILE A 132 -0.78 1.94 -2.64
C ILE A 132 0.06 1.48 -3.85
N PHE A 133 -0.61 1.03 -4.89
CA PHE A 133 0.06 0.57 -6.10
C PHE A 133 -0.79 0.75 -7.34
N SER A 134 -0.18 0.64 -8.52
CA SER A 134 -0.86 0.77 -9.80
C SER A 134 -1.60 -0.51 -10.20
N ARG A 135 -2.63 -0.39 -11.05
CA ARG A 135 -3.28 -1.55 -11.69
C ARG A 135 -2.28 -2.45 -12.44
N GLN A 136 -1.22 -1.88 -13.02
CA GLN A 136 -0.18 -2.64 -13.68
C GLN A 136 0.49 -3.62 -12.71
N THR A 137 0.77 -3.18 -11.48
CA THR A 137 1.26 -4.05 -10.41
C THR A 137 0.20 -5.10 -10.03
N MET A 138 -1.07 -4.70 -9.87
CA MET A 138 -2.16 -5.61 -9.55
C MET A 138 -2.29 -6.75 -10.57
N ASN A 139 -2.08 -6.46 -11.85
CA ASN A 139 -2.16 -7.47 -12.92
C ASN A 139 -1.08 -8.55 -12.83
N GLN A 140 0.02 -8.30 -12.12
CA GLN A 140 1.13 -9.25 -11.91
C GLN A 140 0.93 -10.13 -10.66
N LEU A 141 -0.07 -9.84 -9.83
CA LEU A 141 -0.29 -10.56 -8.57
C LEU A 141 -0.96 -11.91 -8.80
N ALA A 142 -0.65 -12.86 -7.92
CA ALA A 142 -1.40 -14.10 -7.77
C ALA A 142 -2.86 -13.82 -7.34
N PRO A 143 -3.80 -14.72 -7.68
CA PRO A 143 -5.22 -14.52 -7.38
C PRO A 143 -5.52 -14.25 -5.90
N GLU A 144 -4.80 -14.91 -5.00
CA GLU A 144 -4.97 -14.80 -3.55
C GLU A 144 -4.62 -13.40 -3.04
N LEU A 145 -3.57 -12.78 -3.59
CA LEU A 145 -3.19 -11.42 -3.26
C LEU A 145 -4.14 -10.40 -3.92
N LYS A 146 -4.60 -10.67 -5.16
CA LYS A 146 -5.59 -9.81 -5.82
C LYS A 146 -6.89 -9.72 -5.02
N ALA A 147 -7.34 -10.82 -4.44
CA ALA A 147 -8.55 -10.84 -3.62
C ALA A 147 -8.49 -9.93 -2.38
N GLN A 148 -7.29 -9.57 -1.94
CA GLN A 148 -7.04 -8.66 -0.81
C GLN A 148 -6.81 -7.21 -1.27
N THR A 149 -7.16 -6.86 -2.50
CA THR A 149 -6.96 -5.52 -3.04
C THR A 149 -8.27 -4.83 -3.36
N ARG A 150 -8.27 -3.50 -3.28
CA ARG A 150 -9.38 -2.68 -3.78
C ARG A 150 -8.88 -1.58 -4.73
N ILE A 151 -9.71 -1.20 -5.67
CA ILE A 151 -9.47 -0.03 -6.52
C ILE A 151 -9.92 1.20 -5.75
N LEU A 152 -9.04 2.22 -5.67
CA LEU A 152 -9.36 3.47 -4.97
C LEU A 152 -9.83 4.56 -5.94
N ASP A 153 -9.05 4.81 -7.01
CA ASP A 153 -9.28 5.97 -7.88
C ASP A 153 -8.51 5.85 -9.21
N HIS A 154 -8.75 6.82 -10.10
CA HIS A 154 -8.05 7.00 -11.36
C HIS A 154 -7.35 8.37 -11.37
N VAL A 155 -6.02 8.39 -11.27
CA VAL A 155 -5.23 9.64 -11.17
C VAL A 155 -4.51 9.96 -12.46
N SER A 156 -4.52 11.24 -12.85
CA SER A 156 -3.66 11.72 -13.92
C SER A 156 -2.23 11.87 -13.40
N VAL A 157 -1.28 11.23 -14.06
CA VAL A 157 0.15 11.36 -13.75
C VAL A 157 0.77 12.32 -14.75
N LYS A 158 1.47 13.36 -14.26
CA LYS A 158 2.17 14.33 -15.09
C LYS A 158 3.12 13.61 -16.06
N GLY A 159 2.97 13.86 -17.35
CA GLY A 159 3.77 13.21 -18.40
C GLY A 159 3.17 11.94 -19.00
N LYS A 160 2.07 11.42 -18.46
CA LYS A 160 1.30 10.31 -19.07
C LYS A 160 -0.03 10.82 -19.64
N LYS A 161 -0.38 10.34 -20.84
CA LYS A 161 -1.66 10.69 -21.50
C LYS A 161 -2.85 10.00 -20.81
N ASP A 162 -2.62 8.82 -20.25
CA ASP A 162 -3.67 7.99 -19.66
C ASP A 162 -3.67 8.11 -18.13
N LYS A 163 -4.85 8.03 -17.54
CA LYS A 163 -5.00 7.96 -16.09
C LYS A 163 -4.47 6.63 -15.56
N ILE A 164 -3.74 6.67 -14.46
CA ILE A 164 -3.30 5.46 -13.77
C ILE A 164 -4.38 5.09 -12.74
N THR A 165 -4.86 3.86 -12.80
CA THR A 165 -5.74 3.30 -11.77
C THR A 165 -4.90 2.98 -10.54
N ILE A 166 -5.35 3.49 -9.39
CA ILE A 166 -4.72 3.29 -8.09
C ILE A 166 -5.44 2.17 -7.36
N CYS A 167 -4.66 1.25 -6.83
CA CYS A 167 -5.12 0.14 -6.01
C CYS A 167 -4.51 0.23 -4.61
N GLN A 168 -5.21 -0.30 -3.63
CA GLN A 168 -4.75 -0.44 -2.25
C GLN A 168 -4.75 -1.91 -1.85
N MET A 169 -3.73 -2.32 -1.09
CA MET A 169 -3.71 -3.60 -0.39
C MET A 169 -4.41 -3.47 0.95
N LEU A 170 -5.33 -4.39 1.24
CA LEU A 170 -5.98 -4.53 2.53
C LEU A 170 -5.14 -5.53 3.35
N TRP A 171 -4.23 -5.02 4.15
CA TRP A 171 -3.29 -5.84 4.93
C TRP A 171 -3.79 -6.10 6.36
N GLU A 172 -4.75 -5.33 6.85
CA GLU A 172 -5.37 -5.52 8.17
C GLU A 172 -6.45 -6.60 8.10
N PRO A 173 -6.46 -7.59 9.01
CA PRO A 173 -7.40 -8.71 8.98
C PRO A 173 -8.88 -8.31 9.07
N HIS A 174 -9.17 -7.11 9.57
CA HIS A 174 -10.54 -6.64 9.85
C HIS A 174 -11.11 -5.69 8.79
N GLU A 175 -10.32 -5.29 7.78
CA GLU A 175 -10.80 -4.39 6.72
C GLU A 175 -11.41 -5.10 5.50
N VAL A 176 -11.51 -6.42 5.53
CA VAL A 176 -12.08 -7.17 4.40
C VAL A 176 -13.60 -7.13 4.47
N THR A 177 -14.16 -5.98 4.13
CA THR A 177 -15.54 -5.94 3.65
C THR A 177 -15.47 -6.43 2.21
N TYR A 178 -15.86 -7.66 1.96
CA TYR A 178 -15.98 -8.20 0.61
C TYR A 178 -17.03 -7.38 -0.15
N MET A 179 -16.61 -6.45 -0.98
CA MET A 179 -17.41 -5.97 -2.07
C MET A 179 -17.18 -6.97 -3.22
N SER A 180 -17.99 -8.02 -3.27
CA SER A 180 -18.03 -8.89 -4.44
C SER A 180 -18.65 -8.09 -5.59
N GLU A 181 -17.83 -7.68 -6.56
CA GLU A 181 -18.33 -7.20 -7.87
C GLU A 181 -18.93 -8.34 -8.71
N ASP A 182 -18.86 -9.58 -8.25
CA ASP A 182 -19.42 -10.77 -8.89
C ASP A 182 -20.55 -11.36 -8.05
N ILE A 183 -21.63 -10.61 -7.84
CA ILE A 183 -22.92 -11.24 -7.61
C ILE A 183 -23.47 -11.55 -9.01
N GLU A 184 -23.13 -12.71 -9.57
CA GLU A 184 -23.99 -13.32 -10.57
C GLU A 184 -25.35 -13.52 -9.89
N LEU A 185 -26.31 -12.69 -10.29
CA LEU A 185 -27.71 -12.89 -9.96
C LEU A 185 -28.16 -14.19 -10.65
N PHE A 186 -28.01 -15.30 -9.95
CA PHE A 186 -28.61 -16.56 -10.34
C PHE A 186 -30.12 -16.45 -10.10
N GLY A 187 -30.88 -16.42 -11.16
CA GLY A 187 -32.28 -16.84 -11.23
C GLY A 187 -33.28 -15.74 -10.88
N ASP A 188 -34.22 -15.60 -11.80
CA ASP A 188 -35.54 -14.97 -11.64
C ASP A 188 -36.40 -15.76 -10.63
N ASP A 189 -36.03 -15.65 -9.34
CA ASP A 189 -36.97 -16.00 -8.27
C ASP A 189 -37.02 -14.76 -7.35
N GLU A 190 -38.25 -14.23 -7.17
CA GLU A 190 -38.59 -13.13 -6.27
C GLU A 190 -38.31 -13.52 -4.80
N ALA A 191 -37.01 -13.66 -4.45
CA ALA A 191 -36.58 -13.76 -3.08
C ALA A 191 -36.27 -12.35 -2.57
N GLU A 192 -37.09 -11.85 -1.65
CA GLU A 192 -36.81 -10.63 -0.91
C GLU A 192 -35.40 -10.72 -0.28
N THR A 193 -34.42 -10.06 -0.89
CA THR A 193 -33.05 -10.05 -0.36
C THR A 193 -33.02 -9.07 0.82
N ASN A 194 -33.15 -9.61 2.03
CA ASN A 194 -33.01 -8.85 3.26
C ASN A 194 -31.55 -8.97 3.74
N CYS A 195 -30.82 -7.85 3.74
CA CYS A 195 -29.49 -7.74 4.35
C CYS A 195 -29.63 -7.16 5.75
N ILE A 196 -29.03 -7.80 6.77
CA ILE A 196 -29.02 -7.31 8.14
C ILE A 196 -27.62 -6.87 8.48
N LEU A 197 -27.47 -5.58 8.86
CA LEU A 197 -26.21 -5.00 9.31
C LEU A 197 -26.27 -4.80 10.85
N HIS A 198 -25.31 -5.36 11.57
CA HIS A 198 -25.11 -5.10 12.99
C HIS A 198 -24.01 -4.06 13.17
N TYR A 199 -24.35 -2.91 13.77
CA TYR A 199 -23.39 -1.83 14.04
C TYR A 199 -23.68 -1.22 15.43
N ASN A 200 -22.62 -1.10 16.26
CA ASN A 200 -22.71 -0.56 17.64
C ASN A 200 -23.80 -1.21 18.53
N GLY A 201 -24.08 -2.50 18.32
CA GLY A 201 -25.09 -3.24 19.08
C GLY A 201 -26.52 -3.04 18.59
N GLU A 202 -26.74 -2.31 17.53
CA GLU A 202 -28.01 -2.11 16.85
C GLU A 202 -28.07 -2.92 15.55
N GLU A 203 -29.27 -3.38 15.19
CA GLU A 203 -29.57 -4.15 13.98
C GLU A 203 -30.25 -3.24 12.95
N TYR A 204 -29.68 -3.12 11.76
CA TYR A 204 -30.23 -2.35 10.64
C TYR A 204 -30.60 -3.29 9.52
N ARG A 205 -31.83 -3.21 9.02
CA ARG A 205 -32.32 -4.00 7.90
C ARG A 205 -32.30 -3.16 6.62
N ILE A 206 -31.65 -3.69 5.61
CA ILE A 206 -31.63 -3.12 4.25
C ILE A 206 -32.59 -3.98 3.41
N THR A 207 -33.63 -3.34 2.91
CA THR A 207 -34.69 -4.00 2.09
C THR A 207 -34.73 -3.37 0.72
N SER A 208 -35.44 -3.98 -0.22
CA SER A 208 -35.66 -3.42 -1.57
C SER A 208 -36.29 -2.03 -1.55
N ASP A 209 -37.11 -1.71 -0.53
CA ASP A 209 -37.74 -0.42 -0.38
C ASP A 209 -36.81 0.62 0.29
N GLN A 210 -35.74 0.18 0.94
CA GLN A 210 -34.72 1.03 1.57
C GLN A 210 -33.32 0.50 1.23
N PRO A 211 -32.83 0.72 -0.01
CA PRO A 211 -31.64 0.05 -0.54
C PRO A 211 -30.31 0.62 -0.04
N CYS A 212 -30.31 1.69 0.75
CA CYS A 212 -29.07 2.24 1.33
C CYS A 212 -29.26 2.78 2.74
N LEU A 213 -28.22 2.62 3.55
CA LEU A 213 -28.10 3.17 4.89
C LEU A 213 -26.90 4.12 4.93
N MET A 214 -27.12 5.39 5.33
CA MET A 214 -26.03 6.31 5.57
C MET A 214 -25.66 6.33 7.05
N LEU A 215 -24.47 5.85 7.40
CA LEU A 215 -23.89 5.95 8.73
C LEU A 215 -23.02 7.21 8.77
N GLY A 216 -23.51 8.27 9.45
CA GLY A 216 -22.79 9.53 9.61
C GLY A 216 -22.33 9.73 11.06
N ARG A 217 -21.27 10.52 11.26
CA ARG A 217 -20.95 11.06 12.58
C ARG A 217 -21.98 12.14 12.91
N SER A 218 -22.67 12.00 14.03
CA SER A 218 -23.38 13.10 14.72
C SER A 218 -22.40 14.03 15.39
#